data_8a1d66c044f2a4d386853407eaa6d852
#
_entry.id   8a1d66c044f2a4d386853407eaa6d852
#
_cell.length_a   1.000
_cell.length_b   1.000
_cell.length_c   1.000
_cell.angle_alpha   90.00
_cell.angle_beta   90.00
_cell.angle_gamma   90.00
#
_symmetry.space_group_name_H-M   'P 1'
#
loop_
_entity.id
_entity.type
_entity.pdbx_description
1 polymer ?
#
loop_
_entity_poly.entity_id
_entity_poly.type
_entity_poly.pdbx_seq_one_letter_code
_entity_poly.pdbx_strand_id
1 'polypeptide(L)'
;MKKKAVAVLVTAVMAMGMVSAVSVQAGIEDKTLIVGFDAEYPPYGYMDDDGEYTGFDLELAQAVCDLEEWKLEKKPINWDSKDMELNSGSIDCIWNGFTMNGREDDYTFSDPYVDNSQVIVVAEDSGIDKLTDLAGKIVGVQAASAALDLLQSEEEGGQKELADTFGSLNEFADYNTAFTELQAGALDALAIDIGVAKYQLNSRGEGFKILDETLNTEQYAIGFKKGNDELCGIVNADLQKLADDGTVAELAEKYEISDMVTLKASDDASKDDAKDDTEAADDTEADTAEEK
;
A
#
# COMPACT_ATOMS: atom_id res chain seq x y z
N MET A 1 28.78 46.14 74.08
CA MET A 1 28.82 46.12 72.60
C MET A 1 28.18 44.81 72.12
N LYS A 2 26.93 44.88 71.65
CA LYS A 2 26.14 43.68 71.26
C LYS A 2 26.13 43.57 69.76
N LYS A 3 26.75 42.52 69.22
CA LYS A 3 26.72 42.22 67.77
C LYS A 3 25.40 41.50 67.42
N LYS A 4 24.58 42.12 66.57
CA LYS A 4 23.35 41.51 66.03
C LYS A 4 23.77 40.69 64.79
N ALA A 5 23.46 39.38 64.81
CA ALA A 5 23.57 38.52 63.67
C ALA A 5 22.25 38.61 62.86
N VAL A 6 22.36 38.92 61.58
CA VAL A 6 21.27 38.94 60.64
C VAL A 6 21.31 37.58 59.90
N ALA A 7 20.28 36.76 60.12
CA ALA A 7 20.09 35.53 59.36
C ALA A 7 19.39 35.85 58.02
N VAL A 8 20.05 35.61 56.91
CA VAL A 8 19.45 35.67 55.56
C VAL A 8 18.87 34.31 55.22
N LEU A 9 17.55 34.26 55.15
CA LEU A 9 16.80 33.06 54.68
C LEU A 9 16.81 33.06 53.16
N VAL A 10 17.58 32.15 52.55
CA VAL A 10 17.55 31.94 51.13
C VAL A 10 16.47 30.89 50.84
N THR A 11 15.33 31.35 50.30
CA THR A 11 14.27 30.46 49.80
C THR A 11 14.62 30.02 48.39
N ALA A 12 15.07 28.80 48.21
CA ALA A 12 15.24 28.18 46.92
C ALA A 12 13.86 27.76 46.35
N VAL A 13 13.38 28.51 45.37
CA VAL A 13 12.23 28.11 44.55
C VAL A 13 12.72 27.10 43.51
N MET A 14 12.45 25.84 43.74
CA MET A 14 12.59 24.81 42.69
C MET A 14 11.43 25.01 41.71
N ALA A 15 11.70 25.65 40.58
CA ALA A 15 10.84 25.56 39.40
C ALA A 15 11.02 24.16 38.78
N MET A 16 10.11 23.24 39.07
CA MET A 16 9.93 22.05 38.26
C MET A 16 9.42 22.48 36.88
N GLY A 17 10.32 22.60 35.95
CA GLY A 17 9.98 22.67 34.53
C GLY A 17 9.39 21.32 34.12
N MET A 18 8.08 21.27 33.96
CA MET A 18 7.45 20.22 33.14
C MET A 18 7.93 20.45 31.71
N VAL A 19 8.91 19.68 31.30
CA VAL A 19 9.18 19.48 29.89
C VAL A 19 8.02 18.64 29.38
N SER A 20 6.99 19.30 28.85
CA SER A 20 6.00 18.63 28.01
C SER A 20 6.80 18.12 26.82
N ALA A 21 6.96 16.80 26.73
CA ALA A 21 7.36 16.17 25.50
C ALA A 21 6.27 16.51 24.48
N VAL A 22 6.52 17.48 23.63
CA VAL A 22 5.74 17.69 22.41
C VAL A 22 6.11 16.52 21.54
N SER A 23 5.28 15.47 21.54
CA SER A 23 5.30 14.48 20.47
C SER A 23 4.95 15.25 19.20
N VAL A 24 5.94 15.47 18.35
CA VAL A 24 5.72 16.00 17.01
C VAL A 24 5.02 14.89 16.22
N GLN A 25 3.71 14.99 16.18
CA GLN A 25 2.83 14.16 15.39
C GLN A 25 2.82 14.77 13.98
N ALA A 26 3.67 14.27 13.12
CA ALA A 26 3.75 14.76 11.75
C ALA A 26 2.45 14.45 11.00
N GLY A 27 1.87 15.43 10.33
CA GLY A 27 0.74 15.30 9.40
C GLY A 27 -0.64 15.57 10.00
N ILE A 28 -0.88 15.21 11.26
CA ILE A 28 -2.21 15.39 11.88
C ILE A 28 -2.42 16.80 12.42
N GLU A 29 -1.35 17.54 12.76
CA GLU A 29 -1.45 18.87 13.35
C GLU A 29 -2.26 19.88 12.52
N ASP A 30 -2.15 19.80 11.19
CA ASP A 30 -2.87 20.67 10.25
C ASP A 30 -4.04 19.96 9.54
N LYS A 31 -4.48 18.79 10.04
CA LYS A 31 -5.50 17.97 9.37
C LYS A 31 -5.15 17.65 7.90
N THR A 32 -3.90 17.37 7.62
CA THR A 32 -3.43 17.01 6.29
C THR A 32 -2.67 15.69 6.37
N LEU A 33 -3.08 14.69 5.58
CA LEU A 33 -2.36 13.43 5.39
C LEU A 33 -1.56 13.52 4.09
N ILE A 34 -0.23 13.42 4.19
CA ILE A 34 0.68 13.44 3.04
C ILE A 34 1.07 12.02 2.69
N VAL A 35 0.50 11.51 1.60
CA VAL A 35 0.75 10.15 1.10
C VAL A 35 1.86 10.16 0.07
N GLY A 36 2.96 9.43 0.35
CA GLY A 36 4.04 9.18 -0.58
C GLY A 36 3.76 7.95 -1.47
N PHE A 37 3.92 8.10 -2.78
CA PHE A 37 3.64 7.04 -3.75
C PHE A 37 4.51 7.16 -5.01
N ASP A 38 4.70 6.05 -5.73
CA ASP A 38 5.27 5.99 -7.08
C ASP A 38 4.14 6.27 -8.09
N ALA A 39 4.27 7.34 -8.88
CA ALA A 39 3.25 7.73 -9.86
C ALA A 39 3.23 6.87 -11.13
N GLU A 40 4.10 5.86 -11.22
CA GLU A 40 4.21 4.92 -12.34
C GLU A 40 3.85 3.47 -11.92
N TYR A 41 2.97 3.34 -10.90
CA TYR A 41 2.63 2.05 -10.26
C TYR A 41 1.13 1.72 -10.30
N PRO A 42 0.50 1.67 -11.52
CA PRO A 42 -0.89 1.28 -11.65
C PRO A 42 -1.09 -0.21 -11.29
N PRO A 43 -2.24 -0.61 -10.71
CA PRO A 43 -3.44 0.19 -10.47
C PRO A 43 -3.47 0.89 -9.11
N TYR A 44 -2.41 0.86 -8.32
CA TYR A 44 -2.38 1.35 -6.93
C TYR A 44 -2.20 2.88 -6.83
N GLY A 45 -1.20 3.44 -7.55
CA GLY A 45 -0.96 4.88 -7.61
C GLY A 45 -0.32 5.26 -8.95
N TYR A 46 -0.96 6.15 -9.70
CA TYR A 46 -0.46 6.55 -11.01
C TYR A 46 -1.07 7.88 -11.47
N MET A 47 -0.53 8.43 -12.54
CA MET A 47 -1.11 9.58 -13.24
C MET A 47 -2.00 9.09 -14.36
N ASP A 48 -3.26 9.52 -14.38
CA ASP A 48 -4.20 9.21 -15.45
C ASP A 48 -4.00 10.06 -16.71
N ASP A 49 -4.83 9.82 -17.75
CA ASP A 49 -4.76 10.54 -19.02
C ASP A 49 -5.12 12.04 -18.92
N ASP A 50 -5.83 12.44 -17.85
CA ASP A 50 -6.19 13.83 -17.56
C ASP A 50 -5.07 14.57 -16.78
N GLY A 51 -4.04 13.83 -16.37
CA GLY A 51 -2.89 14.35 -15.62
C GLY A 51 -3.14 14.43 -14.10
N GLU A 52 -4.16 13.73 -13.60
CA GLU A 52 -4.49 13.66 -12.18
C GLU A 52 -3.93 12.38 -11.55
N TYR A 53 -3.54 12.45 -10.28
CA TYR A 53 -3.09 11.27 -9.55
C TYR A 53 -4.28 10.46 -9.04
N THR A 54 -4.34 9.19 -9.44
CA THR A 54 -5.40 8.23 -9.13
C THR A 54 -4.84 6.84 -8.82
N GLY A 55 -5.70 5.89 -8.54
CA GLY A 55 -5.36 4.51 -8.22
C GLY A 55 -6.07 4.02 -6.96
N PHE A 56 -6.13 2.69 -6.80
CA PHE A 56 -6.82 2.06 -5.68
C PHE A 56 -6.39 2.63 -4.33
N ASP A 57 -5.08 2.71 -4.09
CA ASP A 57 -4.53 3.18 -2.83
C ASP A 57 -4.80 4.67 -2.59
N LEU A 58 -4.68 5.49 -3.64
CA LEU A 58 -4.89 6.93 -3.52
C LEU A 58 -6.37 7.29 -3.33
N GLU A 59 -7.29 6.53 -3.92
CA GLU A 59 -8.72 6.74 -3.70
C GLU A 59 -9.16 6.19 -2.33
N LEU A 60 -8.56 5.10 -1.87
CA LEU A 60 -8.79 4.60 -0.52
C LEU A 60 -8.25 5.58 0.54
N ALA A 61 -7.08 6.19 0.30
CA ALA A 61 -6.55 7.26 1.16
C ALA A 61 -7.45 8.49 1.17
N GLN A 62 -8.07 8.85 0.02
CA GLN A 62 -9.05 9.94 -0.03
C GLN A 62 -10.28 9.62 0.82
N ALA A 63 -10.81 8.38 0.74
CA ALA A 63 -11.95 7.96 1.53
C ALA A 63 -11.66 8.01 3.05
N VAL A 64 -10.46 7.61 3.49
CA VAL A 64 -10.02 7.79 4.89
C VAL A 64 -9.97 9.28 5.27
N CYS A 65 -9.40 10.12 4.41
CA CYS A 65 -9.35 11.57 4.67
C CYS A 65 -10.76 12.20 4.76
N ASP A 66 -11.70 11.73 3.96
CA ASP A 66 -13.09 12.21 4.00
C ASP A 66 -13.79 11.83 5.31
N LEU A 67 -13.54 10.63 5.87
CA LEU A 67 -14.05 10.20 7.18
C LEU A 67 -13.53 11.07 8.32
N GLU A 68 -12.25 11.44 8.28
CA GLU A 68 -11.56 12.18 9.34
C GLU A 68 -11.62 13.70 9.15
N GLU A 69 -12.27 14.18 8.09
CA GLU A 69 -12.26 15.60 7.68
C GLU A 69 -10.82 16.13 7.49
N TRP A 70 -9.93 15.31 6.95
CA TRP A 70 -8.57 15.67 6.59
C TRP A 70 -8.46 16.08 5.13
N LYS A 71 -7.42 16.84 4.83
CA LYS A 71 -6.99 17.09 3.46
C LYS A 71 -6.01 15.98 3.05
N LEU A 72 -6.23 15.35 1.90
CA LEU A 72 -5.23 14.48 1.28
C LEU A 72 -4.24 15.32 0.46
N GLU A 73 -2.94 15.12 0.70
CA GLU A 73 -1.88 15.57 -0.17
C GLU A 73 -1.20 14.36 -0.82
N LYS A 74 -1.41 14.18 -2.12
CA LYS A 74 -0.81 13.12 -2.93
C LYS A 74 0.58 13.58 -3.36
N LYS A 75 1.64 12.98 -2.81
CA LYS A 75 3.03 13.36 -3.08
C LYS A 75 3.76 12.28 -3.86
N PRO A 76 3.97 12.45 -5.17
CA PRO A 76 4.79 11.51 -5.94
C PRO A 76 6.25 11.59 -5.46
N ILE A 77 6.87 10.43 -5.27
CA ILE A 77 8.25 10.29 -4.83
C ILE A 77 9.03 9.38 -5.77
N ASN A 78 10.36 9.50 -5.78
CA ASN A 78 11.19 8.44 -6.32
C ASN A 78 11.19 7.28 -5.34
N TRP A 79 10.90 6.08 -5.83
CA TRP A 79 10.70 4.91 -4.96
C TRP A 79 11.92 4.54 -4.12
N ASP A 80 13.11 4.71 -4.64
CA ASP A 80 14.38 4.49 -3.93
C ASP A 80 14.64 5.47 -2.79
N SER A 81 13.92 6.61 -2.75
CA SER A 81 14.02 7.61 -1.68
C SER A 81 12.92 7.53 -0.62
N LYS A 82 12.00 6.57 -0.71
CA LYS A 82 10.82 6.43 0.18
C LYS A 82 11.15 6.51 1.67
N ASP A 83 12.24 5.86 2.08
CA ASP A 83 12.67 5.82 3.48
C ASP A 83 13.13 7.19 3.98
N MET A 84 13.85 7.92 3.13
CA MET A 84 14.32 9.27 3.45
C MET A 84 13.13 10.25 3.53
N GLU A 85 12.18 10.16 2.60
CA GLU A 85 10.98 10.99 2.60
C GLU A 85 10.13 10.75 3.86
N LEU A 86 9.91 9.47 4.23
CA LEU A 86 9.15 9.11 5.42
C LEU A 86 9.87 9.51 6.72
N ASN A 87 11.18 9.21 6.82
CA ASN A 87 11.95 9.50 8.03
C ASN A 87 12.15 11.00 8.28
N SER A 88 12.22 11.81 7.22
CA SER A 88 12.31 13.27 7.32
C SER A 88 10.98 13.95 7.67
N GLY A 89 9.85 13.23 7.57
CA GLY A 89 8.51 13.79 7.71
C GLY A 89 8.03 14.58 6.48
N SER A 90 8.66 14.35 5.32
CA SER A 90 8.18 14.90 4.03
C SER A 90 6.90 14.23 3.56
N ILE A 91 6.66 13.00 4.00
CA ILE A 91 5.43 12.22 3.86
C ILE A 91 5.07 11.61 5.22
N ASP A 92 3.78 11.38 5.45
CA ASP A 92 3.27 10.77 6.69
C ASP A 92 3.21 9.25 6.59
N CYS A 93 2.97 8.74 5.40
CA CYS A 93 2.95 7.31 5.12
C CYS A 93 3.37 7.02 3.67
N ILE A 94 3.76 5.76 3.43
CA ILE A 94 3.91 5.14 2.13
C ILE A 94 2.65 4.32 1.87
N TRP A 95 1.87 4.70 0.86
CA TRP A 95 0.63 4.00 0.52
C TRP A 95 0.55 3.78 -0.99
N ASN A 96 1.12 2.65 -1.45
CA ASN A 96 1.31 2.37 -2.86
C ASN A 96 1.67 0.90 -3.14
N GLY A 97 0.79 -0.04 -2.76
CA GLY A 97 1.12 -1.44 -2.88
C GLY A 97 2.42 -1.78 -2.15
N PHE A 98 2.54 -1.38 -0.88
CA PHE A 98 3.80 -1.48 -0.15
C PHE A 98 3.90 -2.80 0.61
N THR A 99 4.81 -3.68 0.16
CA THR A 99 5.07 -4.98 0.77
C THR A 99 5.55 -4.84 2.21
N MET A 100 4.83 -5.47 3.14
CA MET A 100 5.19 -5.46 4.55
C MET A 100 6.18 -6.56 4.93
N ASN A 101 6.13 -7.71 4.24
CA ASN A 101 6.93 -8.88 4.57
C ASN A 101 8.43 -8.58 4.49
N GLY A 102 9.14 -8.89 5.58
CA GLY A 102 10.58 -8.65 5.72
C GLY A 102 10.96 -7.21 6.07
N ARG A 103 9.96 -6.32 6.29
CA ARG A 103 10.18 -4.89 6.62
C ARG A 103 9.53 -4.48 7.94
N GLU A 104 9.01 -5.45 8.71
CA GLU A 104 8.24 -5.22 9.93
C GLU A 104 9.07 -4.53 11.03
N ASP A 105 10.39 -4.70 11.01
CA ASP A 105 11.29 -4.06 11.96
C ASP A 105 11.56 -2.58 11.64
N ASP A 106 11.39 -2.15 10.40
CA ASP A 106 11.75 -0.81 9.92
C ASP A 106 10.58 0.18 9.94
N TYR A 107 9.33 -0.33 9.87
CA TYR A 107 8.12 0.48 9.79
C TYR A 107 7.11 0.10 10.88
N THR A 108 6.17 1.00 11.16
CA THR A 108 4.86 0.65 11.71
C THR A 108 3.93 0.43 10.53
N PHE A 109 3.38 -0.78 10.40
CA PHE A 109 2.48 -1.12 9.31
C PHE A 109 1.02 -1.12 9.76
N SER A 110 0.12 -0.77 8.84
CA SER A 110 -1.30 -1.08 8.99
C SER A 110 -1.53 -2.60 9.00
N ASP A 111 -2.75 -3.02 9.27
CA ASP A 111 -3.18 -4.37 8.91
C ASP A 111 -3.07 -4.55 7.40
N PRO A 112 -2.71 -5.76 6.91
CA PRO A 112 -2.61 -6.01 5.48
C PRO A 112 -3.99 -5.94 4.81
N TYR A 113 -4.05 -5.33 3.62
CA TYR A 113 -5.30 -5.11 2.89
C TYR A 113 -5.34 -5.73 1.49
N VAL A 114 -4.19 -6.16 0.95
CA VAL A 114 -4.07 -6.81 -0.36
C VAL A 114 -3.07 -7.97 -0.26
N ASP A 115 -3.43 -9.15 -0.79
CA ASP A 115 -2.49 -10.23 -1.07
C ASP A 115 -1.82 -9.97 -2.42
N ASN A 116 -0.49 -10.11 -2.47
CA ASN A 116 0.33 -9.91 -3.65
C ASN A 116 1.24 -11.12 -3.90
N SER A 117 1.82 -11.16 -5.07
CA SER A 117 2.89 -12.10 -5.45
C SER A 117 3.90 -11.40 -6.34
N GLN A 118 5.17 -11.71 -6.17
CA GLN A 118 6.20 -11.34 -7.12
C GLN A 118 6.22 -12.38 -8.24
N VAL A 119 6.12 -11.92 -9.48
CA VAL A 119 6.00 -12.75 -10.69
C VAL A 119 7.03 -12.36 -11.75
N ILE A 120 7.12 -13.18 -12.78
CA ILE A 120 7.94 -12.88 -13.96
C ILE A 120 7.02 -12.65 -15.16
N VAL A 121 7.23 -11.54 -15.85
CA VAL A 121 6.63 -11.22 -17.16
C VAL A 121 7.66 -11.43 -18.24
N VAL A 122 7.24 -12.07 -19.34
CA VAL A 122 8.07 -12.33 -20.52
C VAL A 122 7.27 -12.08 -21.81
N ALA A 123 7.97 -11.92 -22.95
CA ALA A 123 7.29 -11.95 -24.23
C ALA A 123 6.66 -13.35 -24.47
N GLU A 124 5.48 -13.38 -25.07
CA GLU A 124 4.71 -14.61 -25.28
C GLU A 124 5.46 -15.65 -26.12
N ASP A 125 6.25 -15.17 -27.10
CA ASP A 125 7.06 -15.98 -28.01
C ASP A 125 8.52 -16.18 -27.55
N SER A 126 8.87 -15.77 -26.33
CA SER A 126 10.24 -15.84 -25.78
C SER A 126 10.78 -17.27 -25.62
N GLY A 127 9.88 -18.26 -25.51
CA GLY A 127 10.25 -19.64 -25.17
C GLY A 127 10.65 -19.82 -23.71
N ILE A 128 10.37 -18.85 -22.83
CA ILE A 128 10.54 -18.89 -21.38
C ILE A 128 9.18 -19.29 -20.79
N ASP A 129 9.10 -20.46 -20.13
CA ASP A 129 7.84 -20.98 -19.57
C ASP A 129 7.91 -21.21 -18.05
N LYS A 130 9.10 -21.18 -17.46
CA LYS A 130 9.32 -21.40 -16.02
C LYS A 130 10.55 -20.65 -15.52
N LEU A 131 10.66 -20.51 -14.22
CA LEU A 131 11.75 -19.74 -13.57
C LEU A 131 13.15 -20.25 -13.94
N THR A 132 13.33 -21.56 -14.10
CA THR A 132 14.64 -22.13 -14.48
C THR A 132 15.09 -21.76 -15.90
N ASP A 133 14.18 -21.32 -16.78
CA ASP A 133 14.52 -20.88 -18.14
C ASP A 133 15.14 -19.47 -18.16
N LEU A 134 15.16 -18.78 -17.02
CA LEU A 134 15.79 -17.47 -16.84
C LEU A 134 17.34 -17.56 -16.78
N ALA A 135 17.91 -18.77 -16.70
CA ALA A 135 19.36 -18.94 -16.71
C ALA A 135 20.02 -18.32 -17.95
N GLY A 136 20.97 -17.41 -17.73
CA GLY A 136 21.65 -16.63 -18.79
C GLY A 136 20.83 -15.52 -19.41
N LYS A 137 19.61 -15.24 -18.94
CA LYS A 137 18.71 -14.20 -19.43
C LYS A 137 18.97 -12.85 -18.78
N ILE A 138 18.57 -11.78 -19.48
CA ILE A 138 18.60 -10.42 -18.98
C ILE A 138 17.27 -10.14 -18.29
N VAL A 139 17.28 -10.02 -16.96
CA VAL A 139 16.08 -9.78 -16.14
C VAL A 139 16.06 -8.34 -15.67
N GLY A 140 14.94 -7.65 -15.85
CA GLY A 140 14.67 -6.32 -15.31
C GLY A 140 13.96 -6.39 -13.96
N VAL A 141 14.15 -5.37 -13.13
CA VAL A 141 13.45 -5.19 -11.85
C VAL A 141 13.44 -3.71 -11.48
N GLN A 142 12.45 -3.25 -10.70
CA GLN A 142 12.48 -1.89 -10.18
C GLN A 142 13.47 -1.78 -9.02
N ALA A 143 14.24 -0.70 -8.97
CA ALA A 143 15.17 -0.39 -7.89
C ALA A 143 14.42 -0.25 -6.54
N ALA A 144 15.01 -0.74 -5.46
CA ALA A 144 14.45 -0.71 -4.10
C ALA A 144 13.04 -1.32 -3.96
N SER A 145 12.63 -2.21 -4.89
CA SER A 145 11.38 -2.97 -4.84
C SER A 145 11.50 -4.23 -3.99
N ALA A 146 10.35 -4.80 -3.60
CA ALA A 146 10.31 -6.10 -2.93
C ALA A 146 10.86 -7.23 -3.83
N ALA A 147 10.61 -7.16 -5.15
CA ALA A 147 11.19 -8.09 -6.11
C ALA A 147 12.72 -8.08 -6.10
N LEU A 148 13.34 -6.88 -6.05
CA LEU A 148 14.80 -6.76 -5.97
C LEU A 148 15.34 -7.32 -4.66
N ASP A 149 14.71 -6.97 -3.52
CA ASP A 149 15.10 -7.49 -2.20
C ASP A 149 15.05 -9.03 -2.18
N LEU A 150 13.97 -9.61 -2.74
CA LEU A 150 13.78 -11.05 -2.86
C LEU A 150 14.87 -11.71 -3.72
N LEU A 151 15.20 -11.13 -4.88
CA LEU A 151 16.23 -11.65 -5.81
C LEU A 151 17.66 -11.49 -5.27
N GLN A 152 17.87 -10.66 -4.25
CA GLN A 152 19.16 -10.46 -3.59
C GLN A 152 19.27 -11.20 -2.25
N SER A 153 18.15 -11.72 -1.71
CA SER A 153 18.10 -12.36 -0.39
C SER A 153 18.66 -13.77 -0.41
N GLU A 154 19.58 -14.06 0.52
CA GLU A 154 20.10 -15.39 0.85
C GLU A 154 19.31 -16.07 1.97
N GLU A 155 18.30 -15.39 2.54
CA GLU A 155 17.48 -15.92 3.62
C GLU A 155 16.49 -16.98 3.12
N GLU A 156 15.86 -17.69 4.04
CA GLU A 156 14.84 -18.69 3.71
C GLU A 156 13.68 -18.02 2.95
N GLY A 157 13.38 -18.54 1.77
CA GLY A 157 12.38 -17.95 0.85
C GLY A 157 12.95 -16.92 -0.15
N GLY A 158 14.21 -16.47 0.03
CA GLY A 158 14.89 -15.61 -0.94
C GLY A 158 15.16 -16.33 -2.28
N GLN A 159 15.37 -15.56 -3.32
CA GLN A 159 15.54 -16.05 -4.69
C GLN A 159 16.93 -15.76 -5.27
N LYS A 160 17.91 -15.51 -4.40
CA LYS A 160 19.29 -15.21 -4.86
C LYS A 160 19.91 -16.34 -5.66
N GLU A 161 19.68 -17.61 -5.30
CA GLU A 161 20.19 -18.75 -6.07
C GLU A 161 19.65 -18.75 -7.51
N LEU A 162 18.38 -18.38 -7.71
CA LEU A 162 17.80 -18.18 -9.03
C LEU A 162 18.45 -16.99 -9.75
N ALA A 163 18.54 -15.85 -9.08
CA ALA A 163 19.11 -14.62 -9.65
C ALA A 163 20.57 -14.78 -10.05
N ASP A 164 21.36 -15.57 -9.32
CA ASP A 164 22.76 -15.88 -9.66
C ASP A 164 22.89 -16.69 -10.96
N THR A 165 21.81 -17.28 -11.49
CA THR A 165 21.79 -17.94 -12.80
C THR A 165 21.55 -16.97 -13.97
N PHE A 166 21.07 -15.76 -13.70
CA PHE A 166 20.75 -14.77 -14.75
C PHE A 166 22.02 -14.33 -15.49
N GLY A 167 21.86 -13.91 -16.73
CA GLY A 167 22.91 -13.25 -17.48
C GLY A 167 23.23 -11.87 -16.92
N SER A 168 22.20 -11.14 -16.54
CA SER A 168 22.26 -9.91 -15.75
C SER A 168 20.92 -9.62 -15.06
N LEU A 169 20.95 -8.91 -13.93
CA LEU A 169 19.81 -8.29 -13.27
C LEU A 169 19.95 -6.77 -13.43
N ASN A 170 19.02 -6.14 -14.14
CA ASN A 170 19.07 -4.72 -14.49
C ASN A 170 18.00 -3.97 -13.68
N GLU A 171 18.43 -2.94 -12.96
CA GLU A 171 17.53 -2.11 -12.16
C GLU A 171 17.01 -0.91 -12.94
N PHE A 172 15.72 -0.60 -12.77
CA PHE A 172 15.02 0.52 -13.38
C PHE A 172 14.38 1.40 -12.31
N ALA A 173 14.23 2.69 -12.59
CA ALA A 173 13.57 3.60 -11.66
C ALA A 173 12.07 3.29 -11.50
N ASP A 174 11.43 2.83 -12.58
CA ASP A 174 10.00 2.53 -12.64
C ASP A 174 9.71 1.35 -13.59
N TYR A 175 8.53 0.75 -13.43
CA TYR A 175 8.11 -0.39 -14.24
C TYR A 175 7.71 -0.02 -15.67
N ASN A 176 7.22 1.20 -15.95
CA ASN A 176 6.89 1.63 -17.30
C ASN A 176 8.12 1.65 -18.21
N THR A 177 9.25 2.15 -17.68
CA THR A 177 10.56 2.11 -18.34
C THR A 177 11.01 0.67 -18.56
N ALA A 178 10.94 -0.19 -17.52
CA ALA A 178 11.34 -1.59 -17.63
C ALA A 178 10.49 -2.37 -18.65
N PHE A 179 9.17 -2.14 -18.70
CA PHE A 179 8.30 -2.74 -19.73
C PHE A 179 8.64 -2.26 -21.15
N THR A 180 9.03 -1.00 -21.31
CA THR A 180 9.46 -0.47 -22.61
C THR A 180 10.72 -1.18 -23.10
N GLU A 181 11.66 -1.46 -22.21
CA GLU A 181 12.88 -2.22 -22.54
C GLU A 181 12.57 -3.70 -22.82
N LEU A 182 11.60 -4.31 -22.09
CA LEU A 182 11.12 -5.66 -22.38
C LEU A 182 10.47 -5.71 -23.77
N GLN A 183 9.63 -4.75 -24.11
CA GLN A 183 8.97 -4.65 -25.40
C GLN A 183 9.98 -4.42 -26.55
N ALA A 184 11.06 -3.70 -26.29
CA ALA A 184 12.14 -3.49 -27.25
C ALA A 184 13.06 -4.71 -27.42
N GLY A 185 12.91 -5.76 -26.58
CA GLY A 185 13.78 -6.92 -26.57
C GLY A 185 15.15 -6.68 -25.95
N ALA A 186 15.33 -5.59 -25.20
CA ALA A 186 16.52 -5.31 -24.41
C ALA A 186 16.54 -6.08 -23.09
N LEU A 187 15.37 -6.51 -22.61
CA LEU A 187 15.17 -7.47 -21.53
C LEU A 187 14.54 -8.75 -22.07
N ASP A 188 14.90 -9.89 -21.49
CA ASP A 188 14.24 -11.18 -21.73
C ASP A 188 13.04 -11.38 -20.79
N ALA A 189 13.09 -10.82 -19.58
CA ALA A 189 12.09 -10.99 -18.54
C ALA A 189 12.05 -9.76 -17.59
N LEU A 190 10.94 -9.60 -16.87
CA LEU A 190 10.73 -8.56 -15.86
C LEU A 190 10.18 -9.18 -14.59
N ALA A 191 10.87 -9.00 -13.45
CA ALA A 191 10.39 -9.33 -12.12
C ALA A 191 9.53 -8.18 -11.58
N ILE A 192 8.29 -8.46 -11.17
CA ILE A 192 7.28 -7.44 -10.91
C ILE A 192 6.14 -7.99 -10.05
N ASP A 193 5.41 -7.09 -9.41
CA ASP A 193 4.18 -7.37 -8.66
C ASP A 193 3.04 -7.79 -9.57
N ILE A 194 2.29 -8.84 -9.20
CA ILE A 194 1.25 -9.42 -10.03
C ILE A 194 0.12 -8.44 -10.39
N GLY A 195 -0.26 -7.55 -9.47
CA GLY A 195 -1.29 -6.53 -9.72
C GLY A 195 -0.84 -5.55 -10.80
N VAL A 196 0.41 -5.07 -10.72
CA VAL A 196 1.01 -4.18 -11.73
C VAL A 196 1.18 -4.92 -13.06
N ALA A 197 1.64 -6.18 -13.03
CA ALA A 197 1.77 -7.02 -14.23
C ALA A 197 0.43 -7.17 -14.96
N LYS A 198 -0.64 -7.56 -14.25
CA LYS A 198 -1.99 -7.69 -14.82
C LYS A 198 -2.47 -6.39 -15.47
N TYR A 199 -2.31 -5.25 -14.78
CA TYR A 199 -2.68 -3.94 -15.32
C TYR A 199 -1.89 -3.61 -16.61
N GLN A 200 -0.59 -3.81 -16.59
CA GLN A 200 0.29 -3.53 -17.74
C GLN A 200 -0.05 -4.42 -18.95
N LEU A 201 -0.34 -5.70 -18.74
CA LEU A 201 -0.76 -6.60 -19.80
C LEU A 201 -2.11 -6.18 -20.40
N ASN A 202 -3.09 -5.85 -19.54
CA ASN A 202 -4.40 -5.39 -20.01
C ASN A 202 -4.32 -4.10 -20.82
N SER A 203 -3.49 -3.14 -20.39
CA SER A 203 -3.37 -1.84 -21.08
C SER A 203 -2.50 -1.87 -22.34
N ARG A 204 -1.47 -2.74 -22.41
CA ARG A 204 -0.55 -2.85 -23.55
C ARG A 204 -1.05 -3.83 -24.62
N GLY A 205 -2.00 -4.70 -24.30
CA GLY A 205 -2.54 -5.72 -25.20
C GLY A 205 -1.68 -6.98 -25.29
N GLU A 206 -1.88 -7.75 -26.36
CA GLU A 206 -1.25 -9.04 -26.59
C GLU A 206 0.28 -8.93 -26.76
N GLY A 207 0.99 -10.03 -26.48
CA GLY A 207 2.43 -10.18 -26.73
C GLY A 207 3.27 -10.44 -25.49
N PHE A 208 2.67 -10.38 -24.30
CA PHE A 208 3.33 -10.70 -23.04
C PHE A 208 2.51 -11.70 -22.21
N LYS A 209 3.19 -12.46 -21.38
CA LYS A 209 2.57 -13.38 -20.42
C LYS A 209 3.26 -13.30 -19.06
N ILE A 210 2.49 -13.60 -18.02
CA ILE A 210 3.01 -13.88 -16.68
C ILE A 210 3.31 -15.37 -16.61
N LEU A 211 4.46 -15.77 -16.04
CA LEU A 211 4.75 -17.18 -15.80
C LEU A 211 3.81 -17.75 -14.73
N ASP A 212 3.46 -19.03 -14.85
CA ASP A 212 2.63 -19.72 -13.84
C ASP A 212 3.33 -19.88 -12.48
N GLU A 213 4.68 -19.95 -12.48
CA GLU A 213 5.49 -19.99 -11.27
C GLU A 213 5.69 -18.60 -10.70
N THR A 214 5.40 -18.42 -9.41
CA THR A 214 5.66 -17.15 -8.68
C THR A 214 7.02 -17.19 -8.00
N LEU A 215 7.63 -16.03 -7.81
CA LEU A 215 8.86 -15.90 -7.02
C LEU A 215 8.56 -16.04 -5.51
N ASN A 216 7.48 -15.42 -5.04
CA ASN A 216 6.94 -15.54 -3.68
C ASN A 216 5.46 -15.12 -3.63
N THR A 217 4.87 -15.21 -2.44
CA THR A 217 3.61 -14.54 -2.05
C THR A 217 3.89 -13.59 -0.89
N GLU A 218 3.21 -12.46 -0.86
CA GLU A 218 3.43 -11.40 0.13
C GLU A 218 2.14 -10.59 0.35
N GLN A 219 2.18 -9.61 1.26
CA GLN A 219 1.03 -8.78 1.59
C GLN A 219 1.40 -7.31 1.52
N TYR A 220 0.46 -6.48 1.04
CA TYR A 220 0.56 -5.05 1.09
C TYR A 220 -0.09 -4.48 2.34
N ALA A 221 0.60 -3.53 2.93
CA ALA A 221 0.13 -2.71 4.03
C ALA A 221 0.61 -1.27 3.87
N ILE A 222 0.02 -0.35 4.61
CA ILE A 222 0.43 1.05 4.62
C ILE A 222 1.62 1.19 5.56
N GLY A 223 2.73 1.73 5.06
CA GLY A 223 3.94 1.93 5.85
C GLY A 223 3.98 3.31 6.50
N PHE A 224 4.00 3.35 7.83
CA PHE A 224 4.20 4.56 8.62
C PHE A 224 5.62 4.57 9.19
N LYS A 225 6.11 5.77 9.56
CA LYS A 225 7.34 5.90 10.30
C LYS A 225 7.29 5.03 11.56
N LYS A 226 8.36 4.28 11.83
CA LYS A 226 8.44 3.39 13.00
C LYS A 226 8.08 4.12 14.28
N GLY A 227 7.11 3.56 15.02
CA GLY A 227 6.56 4.11 16.26
C GLY A 227 5.41 5.12 16.08
N ASN A 228 4.93 5.35 14.84
CA ASN A 228 3.73 6.18 14.61
C ASN A 228 2.46 5.32 14.72
N ASP A 229 2.25 4.71 15.89
CA ASP A 229 1.17 3.78 16.16
C ASP A 229 -0.20 4.48 16.22
N GLU A 230 -0.21 5.79 16.55
CA GLU A 230 -1.46 6.56 16.66
C GLU A 230 -2.09 6.79 15.28
N LEU A 231 -1.34 7.30 14.30
CA LEU A 231 -1.84 7.49 12.94
C LEU A 231 -2.20 6.15 12.29
N CYS A 232 -1.36 5.15 12.47
CA CYS A 232 -1.62 3.78 11.99
C CYS A 232 -2.94 3.24 12.55
N GLY A 233 -3.21 3.42 13.86
CA GLY A 233 -4.43 2.97 14.50
C GLY A 233 -5.69 3.68 13.99
N ILE A 234 -5.62 4.99 13.70
CA ILE A 234 -6.72 5.74 13.09
C ILE A 234 -7.02 5.17 11.70
N VAL A 235 -5.99 5.07 10.84
CA VAL A 235 -6.15 4.59 9.47
C VAL A 235 -6.69 3.16 9.44
N ASN A 236 -6.21 2.25 10.31
CA ASN A 236 -6.76 0.89 10.40
C ASN A 236 -8.25 0.87 10.77
N ALA A 237 -8.65 1.71 11.74
CA ALA A 237 -10.05 1.79 12.13
C ALA A 237 -10.95 2.32 11.01
N ASP A 238 -10.44 3.26 10.20
CA ASP A 238 -11.19 3.81 9.07
C ASP A 238 -11.24 2.86 7.89
N LEU A 239 -10.15 2.14 7.60
CA LEU A 239 -10.14 1.07 6.61
C LEU A 239 -11.22 0.02 6.89
N GLN A 240 -11.41 -0.37 8.16
CA GLN A 240 -12.47 -1.31 8.52
C GLN A 240 -13.86 -0.71 8.31
N LYS A 241 -14.08 0.58 8.63
CA LYS A 241 -15.37 1.25 8.36
C LYS A 241 -15.67 1.28 6.86
N LEU A 242 -14.65 1.58 6.02
CA LEU A 242 -14.78 1.59 4.56
C LEU A 242 -14.98 0.19 3.95
N ALA A 243 -14.50 -0.84 4.64
CA ALA A 243 -14.82 -2.21 4.27
C ALA A 243 -16.26 -2.57 4.64
N ASP A 244 -16.72 -2.13 5.82
CA ASP A 244 -18.06 -2.41 6.33
C ASP A 244 -19.16 -1.69 5.53
N ASP A 245 -18.90 -0.49 4.99
CA ASP A 245 -19.84 0.26 4.15
C ASP A 245 -19.76 -0.05 2.65
N GLY A 246 -18.84 -0.96 2.24
CA GLY A 246 -18.70 -1.41 0.86
C GLY A 246 -17.74 -0.59 -0.01
N THR A 247 -17.23 0.55 0.46
CA THR A 247 -16.32 1.42 -0.31
C THR A 247 -15.08 0.67 -0.79
N VAL A 248 -14.48 -0.17 0.06
CA VAL A 248 -13.30 -0.99 -0.33
C VAL A 248 -13.66 -1.94 -1.47
N ALA A 249 -14.81 -2.58 -1.44
CA ALA A 249 -15.24 -3.51 -2.47
C ALA A 249 -15.52 -2.80 -3.81
N GLU A 250 -16.16 -1.63 -3.79
CA GLU A 250 -16.39 -0.80 -4.98
C GLU A 250 -15.09 -0.34 -5.63
N LEU A 251 -14.11 0.11 -4.83
CA LEU A 251 -12.80 0.49 -5.32
C LEU A 251 -12.03 -0.72 -5.88
N ALA A 252 -12.08 -1.89 -5.21
CA ALA A 252 -11.45 -3.10 -5.69
C ALA A 252 -12.01 -3.57 -7.04
N GLU A 253 -13.33 -3.44 -7.25
CA GLU A 253 -13.98 -3.72 -8.54
C GLU A 253 -13.56 -2.70 -9.61
N LYS A 254 -13.56 -1.41 -9.29
CA LYS A 254 -13.15 -0.33 -10.19
C LYS A 254 -11.73 -0.53 -10.74
N TYR A 255 -10.81 -1.02 -9.90
CA TYR A 255 -9.41 -1.23 -10.25
C TYR A 255 -9.07 -2.67 -10.64
N GLU A 256 -10.09 -3.55 -10.79
CA GLU A 256 -9.95 -4.95 -11.22
C GLU A 256 -9.02 -5.80 -10.33
N ILE A 257 -9.02 -5.54 -9.01
CA ILE A 257 -8.19 -6.25 -8.01
C ILE A 257 -9.00 -6.94 -6.91
N SER A 258 -10.31 -7.16 -7.13
CA SER A 258 -11.22 -7.74 -6.12
C SER A 258 -10.77 -9.12 -5.61
N ASP A 259 -10.07 -9.90 -6.42
CA ASP A 259 -9.50 -11.21 -6.08
C ASP A 259 -8.27 -11.10 -5.16
N MET A 260 -7.64 -9.93 -5.08
CA MET A 260 -6.43 -9.68 -4.30
C MET A 260 -6.72 -8.97 -2.98
N VAL A 261 -7.81 -8.21 -2.87
CA VAL A 261 -8.15 -7.45 -1.65
C VAL A 261 -8.60 -8.38 -0.54
N THR A 262 -7.90 -8.32 0.60
CA THR A 262 -8.15 -9.15 1.79
C THR A 262 -9.01 -8.47 2.84
N LEU A 263 -9.07 -7.14 2.81
CA LEU A 263 -9.89 -6.34 3.71
C LEU A 263 -11.37 -6.54 3.39
N LYS A 264 -12.11 -7.16 4.30
CA LYS A 264 -13.52 -7.52 4.15
C LYS A 264 -14.38 -6.86 5.21
N ALA A 265 -15.66 -6.67 4.87
CA ALA A 265 -16.66 -6.26 5.85
C ALA A 265 -16.69 -7.21 7.06
N SER A 266 -16.93 -6.65 8.24
CA SER A 266 -17.09 -7.41 9.47
C SER A 266 -18.35 -8.30 9.41
N ASP A 267 -18.36 -9.40 10.19
CA ASP A 267 -19.53 -10.31 10.25
C ASP A 267 -20.82 -9.62 10.72
N ASP A 268 -20.70 -8.47 11.41
CA ASP A 268 -21.86 -7.70 11.89
C ASP A 268 -22.43 -6.77 10.79
N ALA A 269 -21.60 -6.18 9.94
CA ALA A 269 -22.03 -5.35 8.81
C ALA A 269 -22.77 -6.19 7.77
N SER A 270 -22.33 -7.41 7.49
CA SER A 270 -22.99 -8.34 6.55
C SER A 270 -24.37 -8.84 7.01
N LYS A 271 -24.80 -8.56 8.26
CA LYS A 271 -26.15 -8.92 8.74
C LYS A 271 -27.18 -7.81 8.62
N ASP A 272 -26.77 -6.57 8.51
CA ASP A 272 -27.70 -5.45 8.37
C ASP A 272 -28.22 -5.33 6.93
N ASP A 273 -27.42 -5.61 5.90
CA ASP A 273 -27.86 -5.67 4.51
C ASP A 273 -28.85 -6.81 4.24
N ALA A 274 -28.76 -7.93 4.97
CA ALA A 274 -29.70 -9.06 4.85
C ALA A 274 -31.06 -8.83 5.52
N LYS A 275 -31.23 -7.76 6.31
CA LYS A 275 -32.51 -7.42 6.96
C LYS A 275 -33.38 -6.47 6.17
N ASP A 276 -32.80 -5.65 5.32
CA ASP A 276 -33.54 -4.66 4.52
C ASP A 276 -34.29 -5.31 3.33
N ASP A 277 -33.78 -6.44 2.83
CA ASP A 277 -34.42 -7.19 1.73
C ASP A 277 -35.63 -8.06 2.18
N THR A 278 -35.90 -8.18 3.49
CA THR A 278 -36.96 -9.05 4.01
C THR A 278 -38.23 -8.32 4.51
N GLU A 279 -38.22 -6.99 4.61
CA GLU A 279 -39.38 -6.21 5.06
C GLU A 279 -40.29 -5.70 3.91
N ALA A 280 -39.91 -5.90 2.63
CA ALA A 280 -40.70 -5.42 1.49
C ALA A 280 -41.68 -6.43 0.87
N ALA A 281 -41.94 -7.59 1.48
CA ALA A 281 -42.71 -8.67 0.91
C ALA A 281 -43.93 -9.13 1.73
N ASP A 282 -44.55 -8.27 2.58
CA ASP A 282 -45.80 -8.65 3.25
C ASP A 282 -46.75 -7.47 3.43
N ASP A 283 -47.44 -7.07 2.37
CA ASP A 283 -48.73 -6.33 2.44
C ASP A 283 -49.43 -6.33 1.07
N THR A 284 -50.04 -7.49 0.68
CA THR A 284 -51.24 -7.50 -0.22
C THR A 284 -51.86 -8.87 -0.21
N GLU A 285 -52.73 -9.14 0.77
CA GLU A 285 -53.90 -10.01 0.60
C GLU A 285 -54.92 -9.78 1.74
N ALA A 286 -55.91 -8.98 1.44
CA ALA A 286 -57.30 -9.13 1.97
C ALA A 286 -58.19 -8.08 1.36
N ASP A 287 -58.99 -8.40 0.39
CA ASP A 287 -60.43 -8.10 0.40
C ASP A 287 -61.05 -8.49 -0.93
N THR A 288 -61.87 -9.49 -0.93
CA THR A 288 -63.15 -9.58 -1.60
C THR A 288 -63.89 -10.84 -1.21
N ALA A 289 -64.76 -10.68 -0.26
CA ALA A 289 -65.84 -11.61 -0.03
C ALA A 289 -67.17 -10.97 -0.53
N GLU A 290 -68.05 -11.83 -1.11
CA GLU A 290 -69.47 -11.74 -1.25
C GLU A 290 -70.10 -10.75 -2.27
N GLU A 291 -70.71 -11.28 -3.30
CA GLU A 291 -72.18 -11.35 -3.44
C GLU A 291 -72.63 -12.09 -4.71
N LYS A 292 -73.56 -13.03 -4.45
CA LYS A 292 -74.60 -13.69 -5.32
C LYS A 292 -74.14 -14.82 -6.24
#